data_466353a409a0cce49a66a96a843c49a2
#
_entry.id   466353a409a0cce49a66a96a843c49a2
#
_cell.length_a   1.000
_cell.length_b   1.000
_cell.length_c   1.000
_cell.angle_alpha   90.00
_cell.angle_beta   90.00
_cell.angle_gamma   90.00
#
_symmetry.space_group_name_H-M   'P 1'
#
loop_
_entity.id
_entity.type
_entity.pdbx_description
1 polymer ?
#
loop_
_entity_poly.entity_id
_entity_poly.type
_entity_poly.pdbx_seq_one_letter_code
_entity_poly.pdbx_strand_id
1 'polypeptide(L)'
;TFTQKLANDACASEAEYRTFLAISDSSAYNWLNNDPAGNAWLAQRGLQAPAQPPPTEYCNPAEPRPYVVLTAPAQDATVEGVIQVLGTVTMSNFSRYEIRYGLGHSPTAFSEPLIVDPQERHEPNALLGQLDTRVLQNGPYTLRLVAIDQYGRFVKRDIRINVNNQAAPPAMPTPAPTLTPPA
;
A
#
# COMPACT_ATOMS: atom_id res chain seq x y z
N THR A 1 10.19 5.38 -11.48
CA THR A 1 10.40 6.55 -10.61
C THR A 1 9.08 7.18 -10.23
N PHE A 2 9.00 7.77 -9.05
CA PHE A 2 7.81 8.48 -8.58
C PHE A 2 7.35 9.58 -9.55
N THR A 3 8.28 10.33 -10.14
CA THR A 3 7.96 11.46 -11.03
C THR A 3 7.33 11.03 -12.35
N GLN A 4 7.41 9.75 -12.73
CA GLN A 4 7.04 9.25 -14.07
C GLN A 4 7.73 10.05 -15.20
N LYS A 5 8.91 10.56 -14.94
CA LYS A 5 9.77 11.27 -15.88
C LYS A 5 10.96 10.40 -16.28
N LEU A 6 11.61 10.73 -17.37
CA LEU A 6 12.85 10.08 -17.79
C LEU A 6 13.94 10.34 -16.76
N ALA A 7 14.71 9.31 -16.43
CA ALA A 7 15.87 9.48 -15.60
C ALA A 7 17.00 10.18 -16.37
N ASN A 8 17.75 11.00 -15.64
CA ASN A 8 19.03 11.56 -16.08
C ASN A 8 20.08 11.31 -14.99
N ASP A 9 21.29 11.78 -15.16
CA ASP A 9 22.37 11.54 -14.21
C ASP A 9 22.05 11.99 -12.78
N ALA A 10 21.25 13.05 -12.62
CA ALA A 10 20.86 13.58 -11.33
C ALA A 10 19.86 12.71 -10.57
N CYS A 11 19.15 11.81 -11.25
CA CYS A 11 18.12 10.93 -10.69
C CYS A 11 18.37 9.44 -11.02
N ALA A 12 19.56 9.09 -11.50
CA ALA A 12 19.88 7.74 -11.96
C ALA A 12 19.75 6.69 -10.84
N SER A 13 20.09 7.03 -9.62
CA SER A 13 20.02 6.13 -8.45
C SER A 13 18.58 5.70 -8.08
N GLU A 14 17.58 6.42 -8.56
CA GLU A 14 16.15 6.14 -8.29
C GLU A 14 15.42 5.65 -9.55
N ALA A 15 16.15 5.40 -10.63
CA ALA A 15 15.58 4.99 -11.90
C ALA A 15 15.11 3.53 -11.86
N GLU A 16 13.95 3.29 -12.42
CA GLU A 16 13.40 1.96 -12.70
C GLU A 16 13.27 1.78 -14.21
N TYR A 17 13.63 0.61 -14.71
CA TYR A 17 13.35 0.27 -16.09
C TYR A 17 11.88 -0.11 -16.24
N ARG A 18 11.20 0.54 -17.17
CA ARG A 18 9.81 0.23 -17.54
C ARG A 18 9.67 0.16 -19.04
N THR A 19 8.83 -0.76 -19.51
CA THR A 19 8.45 -0.85 -20.91
C THR A 19 7.21 -0.01 -21.15
N PHE A 20 7.25 0.85 -22.14
CA PHE A 20 6.14 1.66 -22.60
C PHE A 20 5.77 1.32 -24.02
N LEU A 21 4.50 1.50 -24.36
CA LEU A 21 4.04 1.47 -25.73
C LEU A 21 4.17 2.86 -26.35
N ALA A 22 4.96 3.00 -27.38
CA ALA A 22 5.04 4.24 -28.16
C ALA A 22 4.01 4.17 -29.29
N ILE A 23 2.82 4.67 -29.06
CA ILE A 23 1.73 4.75 -30.01
C ILE A 23 1.40 6.22 -30.25
N SER A 24 1.34 6.64 -31.52
CA SER A 24 0.99 8.02 -31.87
C SER A 24 -0.52 8.27 -31.91
N ASP A 25 -1.32 7.22 -32.00
CA ASP A 25 -2.77 7.31 -32.08
C ASP A 25 -3.42 7.24 -30.69
N SER A 26 -4.07 8.33 -30.30
CA SER A 26 -4.77 8.42 -29.00
C SER A 26 -5.97 7.47 -28.89
N SER A 27 -6.62 7.12 -30.01
CA SER A 27 -7.72 6.15 -30.04
C SER A 27 -7.24 4.74 -29.66
N ALA A 28 -6.00 4.40 -30.03
CA ALA A 28 -5.40 3.13 -29.65
C ALA A 28 -5.19 3.02 -28.14
N TYR A 29 -4.74 4.09 -27.46
CA TYR A 29 -4.66 4.10 -25.99
C TYR A 29 -6.05 3.96 -25.34
N ASN A 30 -7.06 4.64 -25.90
CA ASN A 30 -8.41 4.52 -25.39
C ASN A 30 -8.94 3.09 -25.50
N TRP A 31 -8.72 2.43 -26.64
CA TRP A 31 -9.07 1.03 -26.82
C TRP A 31 -8.31 0.11 -25.86
N LEU A 32 -6.99 0.28 -25.75
CA LEU A 32 -6.16 -0.53 -24.84
C LEU A 32 -6.60 -0.44 -23.39
N ASN A 33 -7.12 0.70 -22.96
CA ASN A 33 -7.43 0.97 -21.56
C ASN A 33 -8.89 0.70 -21.17
N ASN A 34 -9.81 0.80 -22.13
CA ASN A 34 -11.25 0.74 -21.85
C ASN A 34 -11.97 -0.45 -22.49
N ASP A 35 -11.30 -1.17 -23.41
CA ASP A 35 -11.88 -2.34 -24.06
C ASP A 35 -11.30 -3.64 -23.46
N PRO A 36 -12.13 -4.64 -23.11
CA PRO A 36 -11.65 -5.91 -22.59
C PRO A 36 -10.64 -6.62 -23.48
N ALA A 37 -10.80 -6.53 -24.82
CA ALA A 37 -9.86 -7.11 -25.78
C ALA A 37 -8.53 -6.35 -25.77
N GLY A 38 -8.56 -5.03 -25.60
CA GLY A 38 -7.37 -4.19 -25.43
C GLY A 38 -6.58 -4.55 -24.17
N ASN A 39 -7.28 -4.71 -23.04
CA ASN A 39 -6.67 -5.16 -21.79
C ASN A 39 -6.07 -6.57 -21.92
N ALA A 40 -6.76 -7.51 -22.56
CA ALA A 40 -6.25 -8.85 -22.82
C ALA A 40 -5.01 -8.83 -23.71
N TRP A 41 -4.97 -7.96 -24.73
CA TRP A 41 -3.82 -7.77 -25.59
C TRP A 41 -2.59 -7.26 -24.83
N LEU A 42 -2.76 -6.32 -23.89
CA LEU A 42 -1.69 -5.85 -22.99
C LEU A 42 -1.15 -7.00 -22.14
N ALA A 43 -2.04 -7.73 -21.48
CA ALA A 43 -1.67 -8.83 -20.59
C ALA A 43 -0.88 -9.93 -21.30
N GLN A 44 -1.27 -10.30 -22.55
CA GLN A 44 -0.54 -11.27 -23.36
C GLN A 44 0.92 -10.86 -23.66
N ARG A 45 1.23 -9.57 -23.57
CA ARG A 45 2.57 -9.00 -23.81
C ARG A 45 3.30 -8.64 -22.53
N GLY A 46 2.78 -9.03 -21.37
CA GLY A 46 3.36 -8.70 -20.07
C GLY A 46 3.26 -7.22 -19.70
N LEU A 47 2.38 -6.48 -20.37
CA LEU A 47 2.11 -5.08 -20.08
C LEU A 47 0.89 -4.95 -19.18
N GLN A 48 0.89 -3.95 -18.32
CA GLN A 48 -0.22 -3.71 -17.38
C GLN A 48 -1.12 -2.58 -17.89
N ALA A 49 -2.42 -2.75 -17.74
CA ALA A 49 -3.37 -1.66 -17.89
C ALA A 49 -3.34 -0.75 -16.61
N PRO A 50 -3.58 0.57 -16.77
CA PRO A 50 -3.74 1.27 -18.02
C PRO A 50 -2.40 1.48 -18.76
N ALA A 51 -2.42 1.27 -20.08
CA ALA A 51 -1.28 1.62 -20.92
C ALA A 51 -1.08 3.13 -20.92
N GLN A 52 0.16 3.57 -20.73
CA GLN A 52 0.54 4.97 -20.72
C GLN A 52 1.58 5.26 -21.81
N PRO A 53 1.56 6.46 -22.38
CA PRO A 53 2.61 6.88 -23.29
C PRO A 53 3.95 6.99 -22.52
N PRO A 54 5.09 6.83 -23.22
CA PRO A 54 6.38 7.08 -22.61
C PRO A 54 6.47 8.54 -22.13
N PRO A 55 7.12 8.78 -20.98
CA PRO A 55 7.37 10.14 -20.52
C PRO A 55 8.27 10.88 -21.50
N THR A 56 8.04 12.18 -21.65
CA THR A 56 8.83 13.06 -22.52
C THR A 56 9.72 14.03 -21.74
N GLU A 57 9.43 14.22 -20.44
CA GLU A 57 10.18 15.12 -19.60
C GLU A 57 11.23 14.38 -18.77
N TYR A 58 12.37 15.01 -18.56
CA TYR A 58 13.40 14.52 -17.65
C TYR A 58 13.10 14.91 -16.21
N CYS A 59 13.59 14.11 -15.27
CA CYS A 59 13.46 14.42 -13.85
C CYS A 59 14.25 15.70 -13.51
N ASN A 60 13.70 16.49 -12.59
CA ASN A 60 14.33 17.68 -12.04
C ASN A 60 14.71 17.41 -10.57
N PRO A 61 16.00 17.45 -10.19
CA PRO A 61 16.42 17.22 -8.82
C PRO A 61 15.91 18.29 -7.83
N ALA A 62 15.50 19.46 -8.32
CA ALA A 62 14.90 20.52 -7.49
C ALA A 62 13.41 20.30 -7.20
N GLU A 63 12.76 19.34 -7.85
CA GLU A 63 11.37 19.00 -7.51
C GLU A 63 11.28 18.37 -6.11
N PRO A 64 10.33 18.82 -5.27
CA PRO A 64 10.11 18.22 -3.96
C PRO A 64 9.85 16.72 -4.10
N ARG A 65 10.63 15.92 -3.37
CA ARG A 65 10.48 14.46 -3.37
C ARG A 65 9.45 14.05 -2.33
N PRO A 66 8.63 13.04 -2.64
CA PRO A 66 7.73 12.52 -1.63
C PRO A 66 8.55 11.85 -0.53
N TYR A 67 8.16 12.14 0.70
CA TYR A 67 8.69 11.47 1.87
C TYR A 67 7.59 10.57 2.44
N VAL A 68 7.70 9.26 2.19
CA VAL A 68 6.70 8.25 2.57
C VAL A 68 7.43 7.14 3.30
N VAL A 69 7.17 7.00 4.59
CA VAL A 69 7.85 6.06 5.48
C VAL A 69 6.85 5.39 6.40
N LEU A 70 7.00 4.08 6.62
CA LEU A 70 6.38 3.33 7.70
C LEU A 70 7.41 3.15 8.82
N THR A 71 7.05 3.52 10.03
CA THR A 71 7.94 3.43 11.20
C THR A 71 7.46 2.39 12.21
N ALA A 72 6.16 2.10 12.25
CA ALA A 72 5.59 1.01 13.03
C ALA A 72 4.44 0.34 12.27
N PRO A 73 4.27 -0.98 12.46
CA PRO A 73 5.17 -1.88 13.18
C PRO A 73 6.57 -1.93 12.57
N ALA A 74 7.57 -2.38 13.32
CA ALA A 74 8.93 -2.54 12.79
C ALA A 74 8.97 -3.64 11.72
N GLN A 75 9.97 -3.58 10.85
CA GLN A 75 10.23 -4.62 9.85
C GLN A 75 10.40 -5.98 10.53
N ASP A 76 9.68 -7.00 10.02
CA ASP A 76 9.66 -8.39 10.52
C ASP A 76 9.15 -8.54 11.97
N ALA A 77 8.45 -7.52 12.52
CA ALA A 77 7.87 -7.60 13.86
C ALA A 77 6.78 -8.68 13.94
N THR A 78 6.71 -9.35 15.09
CA THR A 78 5.56 -10.17 15.47
C THR A 78 4.51 -9.27 16.13
N VAL A 79 3.28 -9.36 15.67
CA VAL A 79 2.16 -8.50 16.09
C VAL A 79 0.95 -9.30 16.47
N GLU A 80 0.15 -8.77 17.42
CA GLU A 80 -1.11 -9.37 17.86
C GLU A 80 -2.15 -8.28 18.20
N GLY A 81 -3.42 -8.62 18.12
CA GLY A 81 -4.51 -7.73 18.52
C GLY A 81 -4.68 -6.52 17.61
N VAL A 82 -4.96 -5.36 18.19
CA VAL A 82 -5.07 -4.09 17.45
C VAL A 82 -3.73 -3.37 17.51
N ILE A 83 -3.12 -3.18 16.36
CA ILE A 83 -1.84 -2.50 16.24
C ILE A 83 -1.98 -1.11 15.63
N GLN A 84 -1.10 -0.21 16.04
CA GLN A 84 -0.99 1.11 15.41
C GLN A 84 -0.04 1.04 14.22
N VAL A 85 -0.43 1.64 13.10
CA VAL A 85 0.42 1.86 11.95
C VAL A 85 0.90 3.30 11.99
N LEU A 86 2.20 3.48 12.17
CA LEU A 86 2.82 4.81 12.31
C LEU A 86 3.72 5.09 11.11
N GLY A 87 3.83 6.36 10.77
CA GLY A 87 4.70 6.77 9.67
C GLY A 87 4.61 8.25 9.36
N THR A 88 5.20 8.62 8.24
CA THR A 88 5.14 9.98 7.68
C THR A 88 4.74 9.89 6.22
N VAL A 89 3.85 10.76 5.79
CA VAL A 89 3.37 10.81 4.40
C VAL A 89 3.30 12.25 3.95
N THR A 90 4.23 12.65 3.10
CA THR A 90 4.23 13.96 2.46
C THR A 90 4.57 13.81 0.98
N MET A 91 3.83 14.48 0.12
CA MET A 91 4.13 14.54 -1.30
C MET A 91 3.47 15.76 -1.96
N SER A 92 4.08 16.26 -3.02
CA SER A 92 3.50 17.37 -3.80
C SER A 92 2.19 16.92 -4.44
N ASN A 93 1.19 17.82 -4.42
CA ASN A 93 -0.14 17.57 -4.96
C ASN A 93 -0.81 16.32 -4.36
N PHE A 94 -0.57 16.07 -3.08
CA PHE A 94 -1.13 14.94 -2.36
C PHE A 94 -2.65 14.85 -2.53
N SER A 95 -3.16 13.63 -2.71
CA SER A 95 -4.58 13.32 -2.75
C SER A 95 -5.01 12.50 -1.55
N ARG A 96 -4.35 11.37 -1.33
CA ARG A 96 -4.64 10.47 -0.23
C ARG A 96 -3.51 9.48 -0.01
N TYR A 97 -3.51 8.82 1.13
CA TYR A 97 -2.78 7.56 1.29
C TYR A 97 -3.74 6.41 1.58
N GLU A 98 -3.25 5.21 1.31
CA GLU A 98 -3.97 3.95 1.53
C GLU A 98 -3.05 2.97 2.26
N ILE A 99 -3.62 2.21 3.20
CA ILE A 99 -2.93 1.08 3.82
C ILE A 99 -3.63 -0.20 3.42
N ARG A 100 -2.85 -1.16 2.94
CA ARG A 100 -3.30 -2.47 2.48
C ARG A 100 -2.44 -3.56 3.10
N TYR A 101 -2.91 -4.81 3.11
CA TYR A 101 -2.08 -5.96 3.46
C TYR A 101 -2.11 -7.01 2.35
N GLY A 102 -1.05 -7.81 2.28
CA GLY A 102 -0.97 -8.99 1.44
C GLY A 102 -0.45 -10.17 2.23
N LEU A 103 -0.88 -11.37 1.89
CA LEU A 103 -0.46 -12.61 2.54
C LEU A 103 0.98 -12.97 2.11
N GLY A 104 1.84 -13.26 3.07
CA GLY A 104 3.25 -13.58 2.85
C GLY A 104 4.17 -12.37 2.81
N HIS A 105 5.47 -12.64 2.67
CA HIS A 105 6.52 -11.62 2.62
C HIS A 105 6.79 -11.08 1.19
N SER A 106 6.17 -11.67 0.18
CA SER A 106 6.24 -11.23 -1.22
C SER A 106 4.89 -11.47 -1.89
N PRO A 107 3.83 -10.78 -1.45
CA PRO A 107 2.49 -11.03 -1.95
C PRO A 107 2.36 -10.61 -3.41
N THR A 108 1.64 -11.41 -4.20
CA THR A 108 1.27 -11.08 -5.57
C THR A 108 -0.02 -10.27 -5.64
N ALA A 109 -0.82 -10.28 -4.56
CA ALA A 109 -2.05 -9.53 -4.44
C ALA A 109 -2.15 -8.87 -3.06
N PHE A 110 -2.82 -7.74 -3.01
CA PHE A 110 -3.11 -6.99 -1.78
C PHE A 110 -4.62 -6.86 -1.59
N SER A 111 -5.02 -6.71 -0.33
CA SER A 111 -6.42 -6.43 0.03
C SER A 111 -6.92 -5.13 -0.62
N GLU A 112 -8.24 -4.93 -0.60
CA GLU A 112 -8.79 -3.59 -0.71
C GLU A 112 -8.19 -2.70 0.39
N PRO A 113 -8.17 -1.37 0.18
CA PRO A 113 -7.65 -0.46 1.20
C PRO A 113 -8.38 -0.63 2.54
N LEU A 114 -7.63 -0.91 3.61
CA LEU A 114 -8.15 -0.94 4.97
C LEU A 114 -8.35 0.47 5.53
N ILE A 115 -7.47 1.36 5.14
CA ILE A 115 -7.42 2.76 5.55
C ILE A 115 -7.25 3.59 4.30
N VAL A 116 -8.06 4.63 4.17
CA VAL A 116 -7.94 5.67 3.15
C VAL A 116 -8.05 7.00 3.87
N ASP A 117 -7.01 7.82 3.80
CA ASP A 117 -6.99 9.13 4.44
C ASP A 117 -6.55 10.21 3.44
N PRO A 118 -7.33 11.27 3.25
CA PRO A 118 -7.00 12.38 2.35
C PRO A 118 -6.07 13.42 2.99
N GLN A 119 -5.56 13.18 4.20
CA GLN A 119 -4.70 14.13 4.90
C GLN A 119 -3.25 13.67 4.91
N GLU A 120 -2.33 14.57 4.58
CA GLU A 120 -0.90 14.33 4.78
C GLU A 120 -0.56 14.18 6.27
N ARG A 121 0.53 13.47 6.53
CA ARG A 121 1.10 13.32 7.87
C ARG A 121 2.55 13.77 7.86
N HIS A 122 2.78 15.02 8.27
CA HIS A 122 4.10 15.66 8.26
C HIS A 122 4.94 15.28 9.47
N GLU A 123 4.29 15.00 10.61
CA GLU A 123 4.99 14.67 11.85
C GLU A 123 5.68 13.31 11.75
N PRO A 124 6.90 13.19 12.30
CA PRO A 124 7.54 11.90 12.46
C PRO A 124 6.67 10.94 13.30
N ASN A 125 6.53 9.70 12.84
CA ASN A 125 5.74 8.68 13.55
C ASN A 125 4.26 9.06 13.78
N ALA A 126 3.68 9.85 12.88
CA ALA A 126 2.26 10.15 12.95
C ALA A 126 1.41 8.87 12.87
N LEU A 127 0.27 8.87 13.53
CA LEU A 127 -0.69 7.77 13.41
C LEU A 127 -1.30 7.79 12.00
N LEU A 128 -1.01 6.77 11.23
CA LEU A 128 -1.59 6.55 9.90
C LEU A 128 -2.88 5.73 9.98
N GLY A 129 -3.05 4.94 11.04
CA GLY A 129 -4.24 4.17 11.28
C GLY A 129 -4.02 3.01 12.24
N GLN A 130 -5.05 2.17 12.37
CA GLN A 130 -5.02 0.97 13.21
C GLN A 130 -5.42 -0.24 12.38
N LEU A 131 -4.76 -1.36 12.62
CA LEU A 131 -5.07 -2.64 12.02
C LEU A 131 -5.46 -3.63 13.12
N ASP A 132 -6.66 -4.18 13.04
CA ASP A 132 -7.06 -5.30 13.88
C ASP A 132 -6.56 -6.61 13.26
N THR A 133 -5.48 -7.16 13.81
CA THR A 133 -4.89 -8.40 13.31
C THR A 133 -5.69 -9.64 13.68
N ARG A 134 -6.64 -9.54 14.62
CA ARG A 134 -7.46 -10.70 15.08
C ARG A 134 -8.35 -11.25 13.97
N VAL A 135 -8.64 -10.44 12.94
CA VAL A 135 -9.39 -10.88 11.75
C VAL A 135 -8.50 -11.60 10.74
N LEU A 136 -7.19 -11.63 10.96
CA LEU A 136 -6.20 -12.28 10.11
C LEU A 136 -5.80 -13.64 10.70
N GLN A 137 -5.48 -14.58 9.83
CA GLN A 137 -4.86 -15.84 10.26
C GLN A 137 -3.44 -15.59 10.75
N ASN A 138 -2.94 -16.43 11.67
CA ASN A 138 -1.55 -16.38 12.08
C ASN A 138 -0.62 -16.67 10.88
N GLY A 139 0.46 -15.93 10.77
CA GLY A 139 1.43 -16.11 9.69
C GLY A 139 2.04 -14.82 9.17
N PRO A 140 2.84 -14.93 8.10
CA PRO A 140 3.52 -13.78 7.50
C PRO A 140 2.58 -12.91 6.66
N TYR A 141 2.76 -11.60 6.76
CA TYR A 141 2.06 -10.59 5.96
C TYR A 141 3.00 -9.48 5.54
N THR A 142 2.60 -8.77 4.52
CA THR A 142 3.21 -7.49 4.11
C THR A 142 2.16 -6.40 4.23
N LEU A 143 2.47 -5.35 4.99
CA LEU A 143 1.70 -4.11 5.01
C LEU A 143 2.27 -3.18 3.95
N ARG A 144 1.39 -2.58 3.16
CA ARG A 144 1.73 -1.62 2.12
C ARG A 144 1.06 -0.29 2.39
N LEU A 145 1.87 0.74 2.49
CA LEU A 145 1.45 2.14 2.45
C LEU A 145 1.59 2.63 1.01
N VAL A 146 0.53 3.20 0.46
CA VAL A 146 0.52 3.82 -0.87
C VAL A 146 0.10 5.27 -0.71
N ALA A 147 0.97 6.21 -1.04
CA ALA A 147 0.63 7.63 -1.13
C ALA A 147 0.35 7.97 -2.58
N ILE A 148 -0.75 8.67 -2.85
CA ILE A 148 -1.27 8.95 -4.19
C ILE A 148 -1.48 10.45 -4.31
N ASP A 149 -1.05 11.02 -5.44
CA ASP A 149 -1.27 12.43 -5.76
C ASP A 149 -2.54 12.65 -6.59
N GLN A 150 -2.88 13.91 -6.84
CA GLN A 150 -4.06 14.32 -7.61
C GLN A 150 -4.02 13.88 -9.08
N TYR A 151 -2.85 13.48 -9.58
CA TYR A 151 -2.65 12.99 -10.95
C TYR A 151 -2.62 11.45 -11.02
N GLY A 152 -2.89 10.77 -9.90
CA GLY A 152 -2.85 9.30 -9.81
C GLY A 152 -1.43 8.71 -9.76
N ARG A 153 -0.39 9.53 -9.63
CA ARG A 153 0.97 9.04 -9.39
C ARG A 153 1.07 8.56 -7.95
N PHE A 154 1.89 7.54 -7.70
CA PHE A 154 1.96 6.96 -6.36
C PHE A 154 3.38 6.58 -5.94
N VAL A 155 3.59 6.59 -4.63
CA VAL A 155 4.74 5.98 -3.96
C VAL A 155 4.23 4.90 -3.03
N LYS A 156 4.90 3.77 -3.00
CA LYS A 156 4.59 2.65 -2.08
C LYS A 156 5.76 2.39 -1.14
N ARG A 157 5.42 1.96 0.08
CA ARG A 157 6.37 1.43 1.07
C ARG A 157 5.77 0.17 1.67
N ASP A 158 6.58 -0.87 1.71
CA ASP A 158 6.20 -2.18 2.21
C ASP A 158 7.00 -2.49 3.47
N ILE A 159 6.36 -3.06 4.48
CA ILE A 159 7.00 -3.70 5.62
C ILE A 159 6.42 -5.09 5.81
N ARG A 160 7.27 -6.03 6.22
CA ARG A 160 6.85 -7.39 6.57
C ARG A 160 6.50 -7.44 8.04
N ILE A 161 5.50 -8.23 8.38
CA ILE A 161 5.09 -8.52 9.74
C ILE A 161 4.74 -10.01 9.87
N ASN A 162 4.72 -10.51 11.09
CA ASN A 162 4.21 -11.84 11.43
C ASN A 162 3.04 -11.69 12.39
N VAL A 163 1.85 -12.08 11.98
CA VAL A 163 0.67 -12.09 12.84
C VAL A 163 0.72 -13.35 13.70
N ASN A 164 0.60 -13.19 15.03
CA ASN A 164 0.56 -14.28 15.99
C ASN A 164 -0.44 -13.96 17.10
N ASN A 165 -1.73 -14.02 16.76
CA ASN A 165 -2.79 -13.83 17.73
C ASN A 165 -2.87 -15.03 18.66
N GLN A 166 -2.73 -14.82 19.95
CA GLN A 166 -2.99 -15.88 20.92
C GLN A 166 -4.48 -16.16 20.98
N ALA A 167 -4.86 -17.43 21.03
CA ALA A 167 -6.26 -17.77 21.29
C ALA A 167 -6.65 -17.16 22.64
N ALA A 168 -7.79 -16.46 22.69
CA ALA A 168 -8.33 -15.97 23.96
C ALA A 168 -8.42 -17.14 24.95
N PRO A 169 -7.97 -17.00 26.22
CA PRO A 169 -8.15 -18.03 27.21
C PRO A 169 -9.62 -18.45 27.25
N PRO A 170 -9.93 -19.74 27.38
CA PRO A 170 -11.32 -20.16 27.51
C PRO A 170 -11.95 -19.38 28.67
N ALA A 171 -13.13 -18.83 28.42
CA ALA A 171 -13.86 -18.07 29.45
C ALA A 171 -14.00 -18.97 30.68
N MET A 172 -13.52 -18.49 31.83
CA MET A 172 -13.71 -19.19 33.10
C MET A 172 -15.23 -19.39 33.29
N PRO A 173 -15.68 -20.62 33.59
CA PRO A 173 -17.09 -20.84 33.82
C PRO A 173 -17.53 -19.90 34.94
N THR A 174 -18.56 -19.11 34.68
CA THR A 174 -19.19 -18.26 35.68
C THR A 174 -19.63 -19.14 36.84
N PRO A 175 -19.19 -18.88 38.10
CA PRO A 175 -19.63 -19.67 39.24
C PRO A 175 -21.13 -19.70 39.28
N ALA A 176 -21.69 -20.91 39.40
CA ALA A 176 -23.16 -21.08 39.56
C ALA A 176 -23.65 -20.30 40.79
N PRO A 177 -24.81 -19.68 40.72
CA PRO A 177 -25.35 -18.98 41.86
C PRO A 177 -25.54 -19.97 43.04
N THR A 178 -24.91 -19.66 44.16
CA THR A 178 -25.09 -20.41 45.39
C THR A 178 -26.54 -20.24 45.87
N LEU A 179 -27.30 -21.31 45.76
CA LEU A 179 -28.66 -21.31 46.33
C LEU A 179 -28.53 -21.22 47.86
N THR A 180 -28.97 -20.12 48.44
CA THR A 180 -29.12 -20.01 49.88
C THR A 180 -30.34 -20.85 50.32
N PRO A 181 -30.20 -21.79 51.25
CA PRO A 181 -31.32 -22.56 51.70
C PRO A 181 -32.31 -21.64 52.47
N PRO A 182 -33.63 -21.89 52.36
CA PRO A 182 -34.63 -21.13 53.12
C PRO A 182 -34.49 -21.42 54.62
N ALA A 183 -34.74 -20.36 55.42
CA ALA A 183 -34.75 -20.40 56.91
C ALA A 183 -35.96 -21.15 57.46
#